data_b79df9b1e2af2fa3159f02d1fb4bb2c1
#
_entry.id   b79df9b1e2af2fa3159f02d1fb4bb2c1
#
_cell.length_a   1.000
_cell.length_b   1.000
_cell.length_c   1.000
_cell.angle_alpha   90.00
_cell.angle_beta   90.00
_cell.angle_gamma   90.00
#
_symmetry.space_group_name_H-M   'P 1'
#
loop_
_entity.id
_entity.type
_entity.pdbx_description
1 polymer ?
#
loop_
_entity_poly.entity_id
_entity_poly.type
_entity_poly.pdbx_seq_one_letter_code
_entity_poly.pdbx_strand_id
1 'polypeptide(L)'
;EKLKQDTRLVTLLRNAIQAAAGEDGWARVGAVGQQIANQASFDPRNYGYATLTKLLAATQLFEMAHEGTSQVAVRDKRAKPAKSNS
;
A
#
# COMPACT_ATOMS: atom_id res chain seq x y z
N GLU A 1 2.28 -15.75 -4.61
CA GLU A 1 3.36 -16.08 -4.37
C GLU A 1 4.34 -15.40 -5.13
N LYS A 2 4.09 -14.76 -6.14
CA LYS A 2 5.02 -13.99 -6.83
C LYS A 2 4.83 -12.53 -6.64
N LEU A 3 4.01 -12.11 -5.71
CA LEU A 3 3.75 -10.68 -5.50
C LEU A 3 5.00 -9.93 -5.10
N LYS A 4 5.79 -10.50 -4.20
CA LYS A 4 6.97 -9.80 -3.74
C LYS A 4 8.01 -9.67 -4.83
N GLN A 5 7.95 -10.52 -5.83
CA GLN A 5 8.92 -10.50 -6.90
C GLN A 5 8.47 -9.70 -8.09
N ASP A 6 7.23 -9.23 -8.07
CA ASP A 6 6.71 -8.45 -9.19
C ASP A 6 7.15 -7.01 -8.97
N THR A 7 8.28 -6.66 -9.54
CA THR A 7 8.86 -5.33 -9.33
C THR A 7 7.93 -4.22 -9.75
N ARG A 8 7.21 -4.40 -10.85
CA ARG A 8 6.30 -3.36 -11.29
C ARG A 8 5.19 -3.14 -10.31
N LEU A 9 4.63 -4.23 -9.81
CA LEU A 9 3.55 -4.12 -8.84
C LEU A 9 4.04 -3.46 -7.56
N VAL A 10 5.19 -3.92 -7.06
CA VAL A 10 5.73 -3.38 -5.83
C VAL A 10 6.03 -1.90 -5.97
N THR A 11 6.62 -1.51 -7.09
CA THR A 11 6.93 -0.10 -7.32
C THR A 11 5.66 0.73 -7.39
N LEU A 12 4.64 0.24 -8.07
CA LEU A 12 3.38 0.94 -8.15
C LEU A 12 2.77 1.14 -6.76
N LEU A 13 2.77 0.09 -5.96
CA LEU A 13 2.20 0.17 -4.63
C LEU A 13 2.99 1.14 -3.75
N ARG A 14 4.30 1.07 -3.81
CA ARG A 14 5.12 1.97 -3.00
C ARG A 14 4.92 3.42 -3.40
N ASN A 15 4.89 3.69 -4.69
CA ASN A 15 4.69 5.06 -5.15
C ASN A 15 3.34 5.59 -4.73
N ALA A 16 2.31 4.75 -4.81
CA ALA A 16 0.97 5.16 -4.42
C ALA A 16 0.90 5.42 -2.92
N ILE A 17 1.55 4.57 -2.13
CA ILE A 17 1.56 4.74 -0.69
C ILE A 17 2.28 6.03 -0.32
N GLN A 18 3.42 6.29 -0.94
CA GLN A 18 4.16 7.50 -0.65
C GLN A 18 3.38 8.74 -1.03
N ALA A 19 2.66 8.69 -2.14
CA ALA A 19 1.88 9.83 -2.57
C ALA A 19 0.71 10.10 -1.63
N ALA A 20 0.19 9.06 -1.00
CA ALA A 20 -0.96 9.21 -0.12
C ALA A 20 -0.58 9.33 1.35
N ALA A 21 0.67 9.06 1.69
CA ALA A 21 1.08 9.02 3.09
C ALA A 21 1.14 10.40 3.71
N GLY A 22 0.79 10.46 4.99
CA GLY A 22 0.95 11.69 5.74
C GLY A 22 2.34 11.79 6.33
N GLU A 23 2.48 12.68 7.28
CA GLU A 23 3.79 12.93 7.89
C GLU A 23 4.28 11.75 8.69
N ASP A 24 3.36 10.93 9.16
CA ASP A 24 3.73 9.76 9.95
C ASP A 24 4.06 8.56 9.07
N GLY A 25 3.97 8.70 7.76
CA GLY A 25 4.25 7.61 6.85
C GLY A 25 3.08 6.69 6.58
N TRP A 26 1.94 6.91 7.23
CA TRP A 26 0.77 6.07 7.04
C TRP A 26 -0.13 6.65 5.97
N ALA A 27 -0.65 5.79 5.11
CA ALA A 27 -1.57 6.19 4.05
C ALA A 27 -2.86 5.41 4.22
N ARG A 28 -4.00 6.08 4.06
CA ARG A 28 -5.26 5.37 4.09
C ARG A 28 -5.34 4.51 2.85
N VAL A 29 -5.79 3.29 3.01
CA VAL A 29 -5.88 2.40 1.85
C VAL A 29 -6.79 2.98 0.78
N GLY A 30 -7.85 3.68 1.17
CA GLY A 30 -8.71 4.33 0.18
C GLY A 30 -7.95 5.34 -0.65
N ALA A 31 -7.06 6.12 -0.02
CA ALA A 31 -6.28 7.10 -0.75
C ALA A 31 -5.25 6.42 -1.64
N VAL A 32 -4.67 5.32 -1.18
CA VAL A 32 -3.74 4.56 -2.00
C VAL A 32 -4.43 4.06 -3.25
N GLY A 33 -5.65 3.53 -3.10
CA GLY A 33 -6.41 3.07 -4.25
C GLY A 33 -6.67 4.17 -5.24
N GLN A 34 -6.95 5.37 -4.75
CA GLN A 34 -7.18 6.50 -5.61
C GLN A 34 -5.92 6.86 -6.39
N GLN A 35 -4.76 6.83 -5.74
CA GLN A 35 -3.50 7.12 -6.39
C GLN A 35 -3.20 6.09 -7.47
N ILE A 36 -3.46 4.82 -7.17
CA ILE A 36 -3.22 3.77 -8.14
C ILE A 36 -4.14 3.96 -9.35
N ALA A 37 -5.41 4.26 -9.10
CA ALA A 37 -6.36 4.45 -10.19
C ALA A 37 -5.96 5.61 -11.08
N ASN A 38 -5.33 6.64 -10.52
CA ASN A 38 -4.90 7.78 -11.29
C ASN A 38 -3.65 7.48 -12.12
N GLN A 39 -2.88 6.49 -11.71
CA GLN A 39 -1.61 6.20 -12.38
C GLN A 39 -1.70 5.06 -13.36
N ALA A 40 -2.60 4.12 -13.15
CA ALA A 40 -2.63 2.92 -13.97
C ALA A 40 -3.99 2.24 -13.87
N SER A 41 -4.25 1.39 -14.83
CA SER A 41 -5.41 0.52 -14.76
C SER A 41 -5.02 -0.66 -13.91
N PHE A 42 -5.52 -0.71 -12.71
CA PHE A 42 -5.11 -1.74 -11.78
C PHE A 42 -6.33 -2.27 -11.03
N ASP A 43 -6.37 -3.58 -10.86
CA ASP A 43 -7.44 -4.22 -10.11
C ASP A 43 -6.83 -5.33 -9.30
N PRO A 44 -6.94 -5.31 -7.97
CA PRO A 44 -6.35 -6.38 -7.15
C PRO A 44 -6.89 -7.75 -7.48
N ARG A 45 -8.09 -7.82 -8.07
CA ARG A 45 -8.65 -9.13 -8.44
C ARG A 45 -7.83 -9.81 -9.54
N ASN A 46 -7.09 -9.03 -10.32
CA ASN A 46 -6.23 -9.62 -11.34
C ASN A 46 -5.08 -10.40 -10.71
N TYR A 47 -4.84 -10.19 -9.44
CA TYR A 47 -3.79 -10.89 -8.71
C TYR A 47 -4.37 -11.89 -7.72
N GLY A 48 -5.68 -12.11 -7.79
CA GLY A 48 -6.30 -13.12 -6.93
C GLY A 48 -6.79 -12.59 -5.59
N TYR A 49 -6.88 -11.28 -5.43
CA TYR A 49 -7.31 -10.71 -4.16
C TYR A 49 -8.57 -9.88 -4.36
N ALA A 50 -9.50 -10.02 -3.43
CA ALA A 50 -10.78 -9.35 -3.54
C ALA A 50 -10.67 -7.84 -3.33
N THR A 51 -9.70 -7.40 -2.54
CA THR A 51 -9.57 -5.99 -2.22
C THR A 51 -8.11 -5.60 -2.22
N LEU A 52 -7.85 -4.31 -2.33
CA LEU A 52 -6.50 -3.79 -2.26
C LEU A 52 -5.89 -4.07 -0.88
N THR A 53 -6.70 -3.98 0.16
CA THR A 53 -6.21 -4.26 1.51
C THR A 53 -5.62 -5.66 1.59
N LYS A 54 -6.32 -6.65 1.03
CA LYS A 54 -5.84 -8.02 1.07
C LYS A 54 -4.59 -8.19 0.24
N LEU A 55 -4.53 -7.52 -0.91
CA LEU A 55 -3.34 -7.59 -1.73
C LEU A 55 -2.14 -7.02 -0.98
N LEU A 56 -2.29 -5.86 -0.37
CA LEU A 56 -1.20 -5.23 0.35
C LEU A 56 -0.72 -6.11 1.50
N ALA A 57 -1.66 -6.69 2.23
CA ALA A 57 -1.28 -7.55 3.34
C ALA A 57 -0.54 -8.79 2.84
N ALA A 58 -0.92 -9.31 1.70
CA ALA A 58 -0.31 -10.52 1.17
C ALA A 58 1.12 -10.31 0.73
N THR A 59 1.50 -9.09 0.36
CA THR A 59 2.87 -8.83 -0.07
C THR A 59 3.84 -8.93 1.09
N GLN A 60 3.36 -8.71 2.31
CA GLN A 60 4.19 -8.73 3.51
C GLN A 60 5.29 -7.67 3.47
N LEU A 61 5.20 -6.72 2.57
CA LEU A 61 6.17 -5.63 2.49
C LEU A 61 5.69 -4.38 3.20
N PHE A 62 4.44 -4.38 3.62
CA PHE A 62 3.83 -3.19 4.20
C PHE A 62 3.19 -3.52 5.54
N GLU A 63 3.15 -2.53 6.42
CA GLU A 63 2.45 -2.66 7.68
C GLU A 63 1.02 -2.18 7.52
N MET A 64 0.10 -2.86 8.18
CA MET A 64 -1.32 -2.49 8.10
C MET A 64 -1.80 -2.09 9.48
N ALA A 65 -2.70 -1.13 9.53
CA ALA A 65 -3.30 -0.70 10.78
C ALA A 65 -4.80 -0.54 10.58
N HIS A 66 -5.56 -0.78 11.63
CA HIS A 66 -7.01 -0.62 11.61
C HIS A 66 -7.67 -1.45 10.53
N GLU A 67 -7.14 -2.65 10.30
CA GLU A 67 -7.73 -3.54 9.32
C GLU A 67 -9.16 -3.85 9.69
N GLY A 68 -9.99 -3.99 8.69
CA GLY A 68 -11.39 -4.30 8.92
C GLY A 68 -12.26 -3.10 9.21
N THR A 69 -11.68 -1.90 9.18
CA THR A 69 -12.45 -0.69 9.42
C THR A 69 -12.27 0.25 8.25
N SER A 70 -13.07 1.30 8.21
CA SER A 70 -12.93 2.31 7.16
C SER A 70 -11.69 3.15 7.36
N GLN A 71 -11.01 2.98 8.48
CA GLN A 71 -9.79 3.74 8.75
C GLN A 71 -8.54 2.96 8.42
N VAL A 72 -8.66 1.84 7.74
CA VAL A 72 -7.53 0.99 7.44
C VAL A 72 -6.43 1.80 6.74
N ALA A 73 -5.20 1.62 7.18
CA ALA A 73 -4.06 2.35 6.67
C ALA A 73 -2.90 1.40 6.44
N VAL A 74 -1.96 1.84 5.63
CA VAL A 74 -0.82 1.02 5.26
C VAL A 74 0.43 1.87 5.28
N ARG A 75 1.56 1.26 5.59
CA ARG A 75 2.84 1.94 5.60
C ARG A 75 3.89 0.98 5.06
N ASP A 76 4.82 1.50 4.28
CA ASP A 76 5.92 0.70 3.78
C ASP A 76 6.85 0.38 4.95
N LYS A 77 7.11 -0.89 5.18
CA LYS A 77 7.97 -1.29 6.29
C LYS A 77 9.35 -0.69 6.17
N ARG A 78 9.77 -0.38 4.96
CA ARG A 78 11.10 0.18 4.76
C ARG A 78 11.12 1.69 4.94
N ALA A 79 9.97 2.32 4.97
CA ALA A 79 9.93 3.76 5.11
C ALA A 79 10.20 4.13 6.55
N LYS A 80 10.87 5.23 6.76
CA LYS A 80 11.09 5.72 8.10
C LYS A 80 10.30 6.98 8.29
N PRO A 81 9.74 7.16 9.47
CA PRO A 81 9.00 8.37 9.73
C PRO A 81 9.90 9.57 9.60
N ALA A 82 9.32 10.65 9.20
CA ALA A 82 10.07 11.85 9.03
C ALA A 82 10.81 12.26 10.26
N LYS A 83 10.34 11.97 11.49
CA LYS A 83 10.97 12.30 12.62
C LYS A 83 11.72 11.25 13.17
N SER A 84 12.03 10.25 12.57
CA SER A 84 12.69 9.19 13.11
C SER A 84 13.94 9.53 13.51
N ASN A 85 14.52 9.99 13.58
CA ASN A 85 15.68 10.27 14.03
C ASN A 85 16.36 9.38 14.52
N SER A 86 16.10 8.74 14.50
CA SER A 86 16.80 7.94 15.08
C SER A 86 17.48 7.47 14.85
#